data_20c6f32398ea193f8bbbed2169141aad
#
_entry.id   20c6f32398ea193f8bbbed2169141aad
#
_cell.length_a   1.000
_cell.length_b   1.000
_cell.length_c   1.000
_cell.angle_alpha   90.00
_cell.angle_beta   90.00
_cell.angle_gamma   90.00
#
_symmetry.space_group_name_H-M   'P 1'
#
loop_
_entity.id
_entity.type
_entity.pdbx_description
1 polymer ?
#
loop_
_entity_poly.entity_id
_entity_poly.type
_entity_poly.pdbx_seq_one_letter_code
_entity_poly.pdbx_strand_id
1 'polypeptide(L)'
;PILTNWLGEGASREARQLFASHNIASFEFPASAVEGFMQLVRYSRAQELLMRTPPSLPEELGLHTADADKVIRAALAENRSVLSEAESKSLLVAYGIPTVPTEVAKTPDEVQAIASRILQEHAACVVKVLSDDISHKSDVGGVRLGLERAEDARHAAEDILTRVARQLPHARVKGFTVQPMIRRPRAHELIAGMAVDRTFGPVLLFGAGGTAVEVIADTAQALPPLDMNLAEDLMRRTRIWRLLQGYRDRPAAAIDKIAEALVRLSYLVARHPEIREIDINPLLADENGVIALDARVRVEDEAVNPRVPMALRPYPSEWIKDLVLEGIGPVR
;
A
#
# COMPACT_ATOMS: atom_id res chain seq x y z
N PRO A 1 -11.16 -28.65 20.87
CA PRO A 1 -10.13 -29.69 21.00
C PRO A 1 -9.50 -29.66 22.39
N ILE A 2 -9.09 -30.84 22.89
CA ILE A 2 -8.35 -30.99 24.12
C ILE A 2 -6.94 -31.44 23.76
N LEU A 3 -5.93 -30.73 24.27
CA LEU A 3 -4.53 -31.10 24.18
C LEU A 3 -3.98 -31.31 25.56
N THR A 4 -3.14 -32.30 25.74
CA THR A 4 -2.60 -32.62 27.06
C THR A 4 -1.07 -32.44 27.07
N ASN A 5 -0.55 -32.14 28.25
CA ASN A 5 0.88 -32.09 28.48
C ASN A 5 1.22 -32.87 29.75
N TRP A 6 2.27 -33.70 29.66
CA TRP A 6 2.76 -34.52 30.80
C TRP A 6 4.28 -34.44 30.81
N LEU A 7 4.80 -33.92 31.93
CA LEU A 7 6.24 -33.82 32.18
C LEU A 7 6.77 -35.09 32.84
N GLY A 8 7.97 -35.50 32.50
CA GLY A 8 8.68 -36.65 33.07
C GLY A 8 8.46 -37.97 32.33
N GLU A 9 9.51 -38.79 32.26
CA GLU A 9 9.53 -40.02 31.44
C GLU A 9 8.77 -41.20 32.07
N GLY A 10 8.89 -41.39 33.39
CA GLY A 10 8.38 -42.59 34.07
C GLY A 10 6.87 -42.62 34.23
N ALA A 11 6.30 -41.61 34.90
CA ALA A 11 4.87 -41.54 35.21
C ALA A 11 3.97 -41.12 34.05
N SER A 12 4.57 -40.56 32.97
CA SER A 12 3.81 -40.05 31.85
C SER A 12 3.56 -41.04 30.69
N ARG A 13 4.26 -42.16 30.68
CA ARG A 13 4.18 -43.14 29.57
C ARG A 13 2.77 -43.75 29.46
N GLU A 14 2.24 -44.25 30.57
CA GLU A 14 0.89 -44.83 30.62
C GLU A 14 -0.18 -43.79 30.29
N ALA A 15 -0.07 -42.59 30.86
CA ALA A 15 -0.98 -41.49 30.55
C ALA A 15 -0.97 -41.12 29.07
N ARG A 16 0.21 -41.01 28.45
CA ARG A 16 0.33 -40.70 27.01
C ARG A 16 -0.27 -41.82 26.14
N GLN A 17 -0.08 -43.08 26.52
CA GLN A 17 -0.67 -44.23 25.82
C GLN A 17 -2.20 -44.21 25.91
N LEU A 18 -2.73 -43.91 27.11
CA LEU A 18 -4.17 -43.80 27.36
C LEU A 18 -4.77 -42.65 26.50
N PHE A 19 -4.15 -41.46 26.52
CA PHE A 19 -4.65 -40.36 25.68
C PHE A 19 -4.55 -40.66 24.20
N ALA A 20 -3.46 -41.27 23.75
CA ALA A 20 -3.30 -41.66 22.34
C ALA A 20 -4.35 -42.67 21.90
N SER A 21 -4.73 -43.63 22.75
CA SER A 21 -5.79 -44.62 22.46
C SER A 21 -7.19 -43.99 22.36
N HIS A 22 -7.36 -42.78 22.89
CA HIS A 22 -8.59 -41.99 22.79
C HIS A 22 -8.48 -40.83 21.80
N ASN A 23 -7.47 -40.83 20.92
CA ASN A 23 -7.19 -39.76 19.92
C ASN A 23 -7.01 -38.37 20.55
N ILE A 24 -6.50 -38.31 21.78
CA ILE A 24 -6.15 -37.06 22.44
C ILE A 24 -4.65 -36.80 22.29
N ALA A 25 -4.28 -35.71 21.64
CA ALA A 25 -2.89 -35.36 21.45
C ALA A 25 -2.20 -34.99 22.77
N SER A 26 -1.04 -35.58 23.03
CA SER A 26 -0.23 -35.34 24.22
C SER A 26 1.15 -34.86 23.84
N PHE A 27 1.62 -33.85 24.53
CA PHE A 27 2.91 -33.17 24.27
C PHE A 27 3.81 -33.33 25.49
N GLU A 28 5.12 -33.32 25.25
CA GLU A 28 6.12 -33.42 26.31
C GLU A 28 6.29 -32.11 27.07
N PHE A 29 6.19 -30.96 26.34
CA PHE A 29 6.35 -29.64 26.91
C PHE A 29 5.08 -28.81 26.77
N PRO A 30 4.75 -27.92 27.76
CA PRO A 30 3.61 -27.03 27.69
C PRO A 30 3.63 -26.12 26.45
N ALA A 31 4.81 -25.61 26.08
CA ALA A 31 4.98 -24.76 24.91
C ALA A 31 4.57 -25.48 23.63
N SER A 32 4.93 -26.77 23.47
CA SER A 32 4.53 -27.57 22.31
C SER A 32 3.03 -27.84 22.26
N ALA A 33 2.37 -28.02 23.42
CA ALA A 33 0.92 -28.14 23.48
C ALA A 33 0.21 -26.85 23.04
N VAL A 34 0.71 -25.69 23.50
CA VAL A 34 0.20 -24.38 23.09
C VAL A 34 0.42 -24.17 21.60
N GLU A 35 1.60 -24.50 21.08
CA GLU A 35 1.88 -24.38 19.64
C GLU A 35 0.96 -25.29 18.81
N GLY A 36 0.76 -26.55 19.23
CA GLY A 36 -0.19 -27.45 18.59
C GLY A 36 -1.62 -26.89 18.59
N PHE A 37 -2.07 -26.31 19.71
CA PHE A 37 -3.37 -25.63 19.75
C PHE A 37 -3.44 -24.45 18.79
N MET A 38 -2.40 -23.63 18.77
CA MET A 38 -2.34 -22.48 17.84
C MET A 38 -2.33 -22.88 16.37
N GLN A 39 -1.79 -24.07 16.03
CA GLN A 39 -1.91 -24.62 14.67
C GLN A 39 -3.38 -24.92 14.30
N LEU A 40 -4.15 -25.50 15.23
CA LEU A 40 -5.58 -25.74 15.00
C LEU A 40 -6.37 -24.44 14.86
N VAL A 41 -6.05 -23.41 15.67
CA VAL A 41 -6.65 -22.08 15.53
C VAL A 41 -6.32 -21.45 14.16
N ARG A 42 -5.05 -21.53 13.74
CA ARG A 42 -4.64 -21.03 12.41
C ARG A 42 -5.34 -21.77 11.27
N TYR A 43 -5.45 -23.09 11.39
CA TYR A 43 -6.17 -23.91 10.39
C TYR A 43 -7.65 -23.51 10.31
N SER A 44 -8.35 -23.39 11.45
CA SER A 44 -9.75 -22.96 11.46
C SER A 44 -9.95 -21.60 10.82
N ARG A 45 -9.09 -20.61 11.14
CA ARG A 45 -9.13 -19.29 10.52
C ARG A 45 -8.83 -19.34 9.01
N ALA A 46 -7.86 -20.16 8.60
CA ALA A 46 -7.56 -20.34 7.17
C ALA A 46 -8.75 -20.95 6.42
N GLN A 47 -9.45 -21.92 7.01
CA GLN A 47 -10.66 -22.51 6.43
C GLN A 47 -11.78 -21.46 6.28
N GLU A 48 -12.01 -20.63 7.30
CA GLU A 48 -12.98 -19.53 7.23
C GLU A 48 -12.64 -18.55 6.09
N LEU A 49 -11.36 -18.19 5.94
CA LEU A 49 -10.90 -17.30 4.86
C LEU A 49 -11.06 -17.95 3.47
N LEU A 50 -10.74 -19.24 3.34
CA LEU A 50 -10.88 -19.98 2.07
C LEU A 50 -12.35 -20.16 1.64
N MET A 51 -13.27 -20.17 2.59
CA MET A 51 -14.71 -20.29 2.30
C MET A 51 -15.33 -18.94 1.90
N ARG A 52 -14.61 -17.83 2.05
CA ARG A 52 -15.09 -16.52 1.60
C ARG A 52 -14.99 -16.41 0.09
N THR A 53 -16.06 -15.98 -0.53
CA THR A 53 -16.05 -15.65 -1.96
C THR A 53 -15.15 -14.41 -2.15
N PRO A 54 -14.22 -14.43 -3.12
CA PRO A 54 -13.45 -13.24 -3.47
C PRO A 54 -14.39 -12.07 -3.77
N PRO A 55 -14.11 -10.86 -3.26
CA PRO A 55 -14.98 -9.72 -3.52
C PRO A 55 -15.06 -9.44 -5.02
N SER A 56 -16.27 -9.17 -5.51
CA SER A 56 -16.45 -8.57 -6.82
C SER A 56 -15.85 -7.16 -6.79
N LEU A 57 -15.40 -6.68 -7.95
CA LEU A 57 -15.01 -5.27 -8.09
C LEU A 57 -16.29 -4.41 -7.96
N PRO A 58 -16.43 -3.59 -6.91
CA PRO A 58 -17.67 -2.84 -6.73
C PRO A 58 -17.79 -1.74 -7.80
N GLU A 59 -18.91 -1.69 -8.47
CA GLU A 59 -19.26 -0.61 -9.40
C GLU A 59 -19.49 0.73 -8.67
N GLU A 60 -19.80 0.68 -7.38
CA GLU A 60 -20.29 1.81 -6.58
C GLU A 60 -19.20 2.66 -5.89
N LEU A 61 -17.92 2.33 -6.01
CA LEU A 61 -16.85 3.08 -5.31
C LEU A 61 -16.56 4.48 -5.86
N GLY A 62 -17.34 4.95 -6.84
CA GLY A 62 -17.12 6.28 -7.45
C GLY A 62 -15.75 6.41 -8.11
N LEU A 63 -15.23 5.32 -8.68
CA LEU A 63 -13.91 5.27 -9.27
C LEU A 63 -13.91 5.94 -10.64
N HIS A 64 -12.90 6.79 -10.87
CA HIS A 64 -12.67 7.42 -12.18
C HIS A 64 -11.71 6.56 -13.03
N THR A 65 -12.11 5.31 -13.30
CA THR A 65 -11.26 4.34 -14.00
C THR A 65 -10.81 4.81 -15.38
N ALA A 66 -11.64 5.58 -16.08
CA ALA A 66 -11.30 6.17 -17.38
C ALA A 66 -10.11 7.15 -17.30
N ASP A 67 -9.92 7.85 -16.18
CA ASP A 67 -8.79 8.76 -16.00
C ASP A 67 -7.50 7.98 -15.69
N ALA A 68 -7.61 6.89 -14.95
CA ALA A 68 -6.51 5.94 -14.74
C ALA A 68 -6.05 5.32 -16.06
N ASP A 69 -6.99 4.86 -16.90
CA ASP A 69 -6.70 4.33 -18.25
C ASP A 69 -5.95 5.34 -19.12
N LYS A 70 -6.35 6.62 -19.09
CA LYS A 70 -5.67 7.68 -19.87
C LYS A 70 -4.22 7.86 -19.44
N VAL A 71 -3.96 7.91 -18.12
CA VAL A 71 -2.61 8.08 -17.58
C VAL A 71 -1.71 6.92 -18.02
N ILE A 72 -2.17 5.68 -17.86
CA ILE A 72 -1.39 4.48 -18.21
C ILE A 72 -1.12 4.46 -19.73
N ARG A 73 -2.15 4.66 -20.55
CA ARG A 73 -2.02 4.64 -22.03
C ARG A 73 -1.10 5.75 -22.54
N ALA A 74 -1.14 6.95 -21.96
CA ALA A 74 -0.27 8.04 -22.33
C ALA A 74 1.21 7.68 -22.10
N ALA A 75 1.54 7.12 -20.95
CA ALA A 75 2.90 6.69 -20.64
C ALA A 75 3.39 5.57 -21.57
N LEU A 76 2.55 4.57 -21.84
CA LEU A 76 2.88 3.47 -22.75
C LEU A 76 3.06 3.95 -24.20
N ALA A 77 2.23 4.89 -24.67
CA ALA A 77 2.37 5.50 -26.01
C ALA A 77 3.67 6.28 -26.18
N GLU A 78 4.23 6.82 -25.09
CA GLU A 78 5.55 7.46 -25.04
C GLU A 78 6.70 6.48 -24.79
N ASN A 79 6.44 5.16 -24.77
CA ASN A 79 7.40 4.11 -24.43
C ASN A 79 8.03 4.31 -23.05
N ARG A 80 7.30 4.88 -22.10
CA ARG A 80 7.74 5.03 -20.70
C ARG A 80 7.21 3.87 -19.84
N SER A 81 8.11 3.26 -19.09
CA SER A 81 7.78 2.20 -18.15
C SER A 81 7.58 2.70 -16.71
N VAL A 82 7.87 3.96 -16.42
CA VAL A 82 7.72 4.59 -15.11
C VAL A 82 6.89 5.84 -15.26
N LEU A 83 5.83 5.94 -14.45
CA LEU A 83 5.02 7.15 -14.34
C LEU A 83 5.79 8.22 -13.55
N SER A 84 5.60 9.48 -13.91
CA SER A 84 6.05 10.60 -13.08
C SER A 84 5.30 10.60 -11.74
N GLU A 85 5.84 11.29 -10.73
CA GLU A 85 5.19 11.42 -9.42
C GLU A 85 3.77 12.00 -9.53
N ALA A 86 3.57 13.00 -10.39
CA ALA A 86 2.27 13.61 -10.62
C ALA A 86 1.28 12.62 -11.27
N GLU A 87 1.72 11.86 -12.27
CA GLU A 87 0.91 10.82 -12.92
C GLU A 87 0.58 9.69 -11.95
N SER A 88 1.55 9.23 -11.14
CA SER A 88 1.34 8.20 -10.12
C SER A 88 0.29 8.63 -9.08
N LYS A 89 0.37 9.88 -8.62
CA LYS A 89 -0.63 10.45 -7.70
C LYS A 89 -2.00 10.62 -8.36
N SER A 90 -2.05 11.05 -9.62
CA SER A 90 -3.31 11.14 -10.36
C SER A 90 -3.99 9.77 -10.50
N LEU A 91 -3.20 8.72 -10.71
CA LEU A 91 -3.68 7.35 -10.74
C LEU A 91 -4.30 6.93 -9.40
N LEU A 92 -3.62 7.26 -8.27
CA LEU A 92 -4.15 6.97 -6.93
C LEU A 92 -5.45 7.75 -6.64
N VAL A 93 -5.50 9.03 -7.02
CA VAL A 93 -6.70 9.88 -6.86
C VAL A 93 -7.87 9.33 -7.66
N ALA A 94 -7.64 8.85 -8.89
CA ALA A 94 -8.67 8.22 -9.72
C ALA A 94 -9.32 7.01 -9.04
N TYR A 95 -8.59 6.35 -8.13
CA TYR A 95 -9.10 5.27 -7.28
C TYR A 95 -9.49 5.73 -5.87
N GLY A 96 -9.54 7.05 -5.63
CA GLY A 96 -9.99 7.62 -4.36
C GLY A 96 -8.99 7.43 -3.20
N ILE A 97 -7.73 7.15 -3.48
CA ILE A 97 -6.65 7.15 -2.48
C ILE A 97 -6.17 8.60 -2.34
N PRO A 98 -6.28 9.22 -1.16
CA PRO A 98 -5.89 10.61 -0.97
C PRO A 98 -4.39 10.82 -1.17
N THR A 99 -4.03 11.83 -1.95
CA THR A 99 -2.64 12.24 -2.19
C THR A 99 -2.45 13.73 -1.96
N VAL A 100 -1.22 14.15 -1.74
CA VAL A 100 -0.88 15.58 -1.73
C VAL A 100 -0.97 16.12 -3.15
N PRO A 101 -1.75 17.19 -3.39
CA PRO A 101 -1.79 17.86 -4.68
C PRO A 101 -0.38 18.23 -5.15
N THR A 102 -0.05 17.89 -6.40
CA THR A 102 1.32 18.06 -6.92
C THR A 102 1.23 18.69 -8.30
N GLU A 103 1.89 19.83 -8.46
CA GLU A 103 1.98 20.55 -9.73
C GLU A 103 3.38 20.40 -10.32
N VAL A 104 3.45 20.38 -11.65
CA VAL A 104 4.72 20.28 -12.38
C VAL A 104 5.12 21.66 -12.88
N ALA A 105 6.39 22.02 -12.65
CA ALA A 105 7.04 23.23 -13.14
C ALA A 105 8.23 22.86 -14.02
N LYS A 106 8.42 23.56 -15.12
CA LYS A 106 9.56 23.35 -16.04
C LYS A 106 10.74 24.22 -15.70
N THR A 107 10.50 25.37 -15.08
CA THR A 107 11.51 26.39 -14.77
C THR A 107 11.44 26.84 -13.30
N PRO A 108 12.52 27.39 -12.73
CA PRO A 108 12.48 27.97 -11.40
C PRO A 108 11.44 29.11 -11.23
N ASP A 109 11.18 29.88 -12.28
CA ASP A 109 10.15 30.93 -12.25
C ASP A 109 8.73 30.35 -12.16
N GLU A 110 8.46 29.25 -12.86
CA GLU A 110 7.21 28.51 -12.72
C GLU A 110 7.09 27.90 -11.31
N VAL A 111 8.19 27.41 -10.72
CA VAL A 111 8.21 26.95 -9.32
C VAL A 111 7.79 28.06 -8.38
N GLN A 112 8.32 29.29 -8.55
CA GLN A 112 7.95 30.45 -7.75
C GLN A 112 6.45 30.77 -7.89
N ALA A 113 5.92 30.76 -9.11
CA ALA A 113 4.52 31.06 -9.37
C ALA A 113 3.59 30.03 -8.70
N ILE A 114 3.92 28.73 -8.79
CA ILE A 114 3.16 27.66 -8.12
C ILE A 114 3.27 27.78 -6.60
N ALA A 115 4.49 27.97 -6.09
CA ALA A 115 4.73 28.15 -4.66
C ALA A 115 3.94 29.34 -4.09
N SER A 116 3.84 30.44 -4.84
CA SER A 116 3.04 31.61 -4.44
C SER A 116 1.56 31.28 -4.22
N ARG A 117 0.99 30.39 -5.04
CA ARG A 117 -0.40 29.94 -4.85
C ARG A 117 -0.55 29.00 -3.67
N ILE A 118 0.34 28.02 -3.56
CA ILE A 118 0.32 27.03 -2.47
C ILE A 118 0.44 27.73 -1.11
N LEU A 119 1.31 28.72 -0.99
CA LEU A 119 1.59 29.44 0.25
C LEU A 119 0.45 30.39 0.69
N GLN A 120 -0.58 30.62 -0.13
CA GLN A 120 -1.79 31.34 0.30
C GLN A 120 -2.64 30.48 1.26
N GLU A 121 -2.60 29.16 1.12
CA GLU A 121 -3.43 28.22 1.89
C GLU A 121 -2.60 27.34 2.84
N HIS A 122 -1.28 27.25 2.60
CA HIS A 122 -0.38 26.35 3.32
C HIS A 122 0.84 27.11 3.86
N ALA A 123 1.29 26.73 5.06
CA ALA A 123 2.41 27.39 5.74
C ALA A 123 3.77 27.18 5.04
N ALA A 124 3.92 26.11 4.28
CA ALA A 124 5.15 25.79 3.57
C ALA A 124 4.87 24.91 2.36
N CYS A 125 5.81 24.90 1.41
CA CYS A 125 5.78 23.99 0.26
C CYS A 125 7.06 23.14 0.19
N VAL A 126 7.03 22.16 -0.71
CA VAL A 126 8.11 21.24 -1.05
C VAL A 126 8.39 21.35 -2.53
N VAL A 127 9.67 21.40 -2.89
CA VAL A 127 10.15 21.34 -4.28
C VAL A 127 11.00 20.08 -4.45
N LYS A 128 10.69 19.28 -5.46
CA LYS A 128 11.45 18.07 -5.80
C LYS A 128 11.86 18.12 -7.27
N VAL A 129 13.02 17.57 -7.61
CA VAL A 129 13.45 17.39 -8.98
C VAL A 129 12.55 16.40 -9.72
N LEU A 130 12.22 16.67 -10.96
CA LEU A 130 11.52 15.78 -11.88
C LEU A 130 12.51 15.26 -12.93
N SER A 131 12.85 13.98 -12.83
CA SER A 131 13.75 13.28 -13.74
C SER A 131 13.44 11.79 -13.76
N ASP A 132 13.50 11.16 -14.92
CA ASP A 132 13.36 9.70 -15.05
C ASP A 132 14.66 8.98 -14.66
N ASP A 133 15.79 9.69 -14.70
CA ASP A 133 17.11 9.13 -14.44
C ASP A 133 17.50 9.16 -12.94
N ILE A 134 16.65 9.76 -12.07
CA ILE A 134 16.90 9.93 -10.63
C ILE A 134 15.85 9.18 -9.80
N SER A 135 16.22 8.01 -9.29
CA SER A 135 15.33 7.16 -8.47
C SER A 135 15.22 7.67 -7.04
N HIS A 136 16.33 8.04 -6.40
CA HIS A 136 16.40 8.52 -5.01
C HIS A 136 16.72 10.01 -4.99
N LYS A 137 15.69 10.84 -5.10
CA LYS A 137 15.82 12.30 -5.22
C LYS A 137 16.54 12.94 -4.02
N SER A 138 16.34 12.40 -2.83
CA SER A 138 16.94 12.90 -1.57
C SER A 138 18.46 12.74 -1.56
N ASP A 139 19.00 11.66 -2.10
CA ASP A 139 20.44 11.34 -2.06
C ASP A 139 21.27 12.34 -2.86
N VAL A 140 20.68 12.88 -3.91
CA VAL A 140 21.31 13.92 -4.77
C VAL A 140 20.94 15.34 -4.34
N GLY A 141 20.29 15.49 -3.20
CA GLY A 141 19.78 16.78 -2.74
C GLY A 141 18.71 17.38 -3.65
N GLY A 142 17.99 16.52 -4.38
CA GLY A 142 16.90 16.87 -5.29
C GLY A 142 15.56 17.16 -4.63
N VAL A 143 15.51 17.25 -3.28
CA VAL A 143 14.33 17.58 -2.51
C VAL A 143 14.63 18.75 -1.56
N ARG A 144 13.72 19.71 -1.50
CA ARG A 144 13.74 20.83 -0.57
C ARG A 144 12.41 20.93 0.17
N LEU A 145 12.49 20.85 1.48
CA LEU A 145 11.34 20.87 2.39
C LEU A 145 11.26 22.22 3.12
N GLY A 146 10.05 22.56 3.59
CA GLY A 146 9.87 23.69 4.51
C GLY A 146 10.07 25.06 3.90
N LEU A 147 9.78 25.22 2.61
CA LEU A 147 9.91 26.50 1.92
C LEU A 147 8.68 27.37 2.24
N GLU A 148 8.89 28.44 2.98
CA GLU A 148 7.83 29.32 3.49
C GLU A 148 7.64 30.60 2.64
N ARG A 149 8.54 30.84 1.68
CA ARG A 149 8.48 31.96 0.74
C ARG A 149 8.63 31.46 -0.69
N ALA A 150 7.89 32.07 -1.61
CA ALA A 150 7.95 31.68 -3.01
C ALA A 150 9.33 31.91 -3.65
N GLU A 151 10.04 32.95 -3.20
CA GLU A 151 11.42 33.24 -3.63
C GLU A 151 12.39 32.13 -3.19
N ASP A 152 12.21 31.60 -1.95
CA ASP A 152 13.04 30.50 -1.46
C ASP A 152 12.79 29.22 -2.27
N ALA A 153 11.56 29.01 -2.73
CA ALA A 153 11.23 27.89 -3.63
C ALA A 153 11.93 28.01 -4.99
N ARG A 154 12.01 29.20 -5.55
CA ARG A 154 12.76 29.47 -6.78
C ARG A 154 14.26 29.19 -6.60
N HIS A 155 14.87 29.77 -5.54
CA HIS A 155 16.28 29.52 -5.25
C HIS A 155 16.57 28.04 -4.95
N ALA A 156 15.65 27.34 -4.27
CA ALA A 156 15.76 25.91 -4.05
C ALA A 156 15.78 25.12 -5.36
N ALA A 157 14.98 25.52 -6.35
CA ALA A 157 14.98 24.91 -7.68
C ALA A 157 16.31 25.13 -8.42
N GLU A 158 16.86 26.35 -8.38
CA GLU A 158 18.17 26.70 -8.93
C GLU A 158 19.30 25.88 -8.28
N ASP A 159 19.29 25.76 -6.96
CA ASP A 159 20.24 24.95 -6.19
C ASP A 159 20.15 23.45 -6.56
N ILE A 160 18.94 22.94 -6.72
CA ILE A 160 18.71 21.54 -7.14
C ILE A 160 19.35 21.31 -8.52
N LEU A 161 19.12 22.20 -9.52
CA LEU A 161 19.73 22.07 -10.85
C LEU A 161 21.25 22.02 -10.75
N THR A 162 21.84 22.95 -9.98
CA THR A 162 23.29 23.02 -9.83
C THR A 162 23.87 21.77 -9.19
N ARG A 163 23.20 21.23 -8.18
CA ARG A 163 23.65 19.99 -7.50
C ARG A 163 23.52 18.77 -8.38
N VAL A 164 22.38 18.61 -9.04
CA VAL A 164 22.13 17.48 -9.95
C VAL A 164 23.14 17.50 -11.09
N ALA A 165 23.36 18.63 -11.73
CA ALA A 165 24.34 18.76 -12.81
C ALA A 165 25.77 18.39 -12.37
N ARG A 166 26.11 18.67 -11.09
CA ARG A 166 27.44 18.31 -10.54
C ARG A 166 27.55 16.84 -10.19
N GLN A 167 26.51 16.24 -9.58
CA GLN A 167 26.56 14.86 -9.07
C GLN A 167 26.20 13.82 -10.13
N LEU A 168 25.28 14.16 -11.01
CA LEU A 168 24.75 13.30 -12.07
C LEU A 168 24.73 14.05 -13.42
N PRO A 169 25.88 14.30 -14.05
CA PRO A 169 26.00 15.14 -15.26
C PRO A 169 25.19 14.62 -16.45
N HIS A 170 24.85 13.33 -16.46
CA HIS A 170 24.09 12.68 -17.53
C HIS A 170 22.58 12.61 -17.26
N ALA A 171 22.12 12.96 -16.07
CA ALA A 171 20.71 12.90 -15.72
C ALA A 171 19.93 14.03 -16.40
N ARG A 172 18.85 13.68 -17.08
CA ARG A 172 17.97 14.63 -17.76
C ARG A 172 16.93 15.16 -16.79
N VAL A 173 17.08 16.42 -16.40
CA VAL A 173 16.08 17.11 -15.57
C VAL A 173 14.96 17.60 -16.47
N LYS A 174 13.73 17.14 -16.25
CA LYS A 174 12.51 17.54 -16.97
C LYS A 174 11.83 18.76 -16.35
N GLY A 175 12.22 19.12 -15.12
CA GLY A 175 11.63 20.19 -14.33
C GLY A 175 11.57 19.85 -12.84
N PHE A 176 10.49 20.26 -12.21
CA PHE A 176 10.26 20.12 -10.77
C PHE A 176 8.82 19.68 -10.49
N THR A 177 8.60 19.08 -9.34
CA THR A 177 7.27 19.00 -8.71
C THR A 177 7.22 19.92 -7.51
N VAL A 178 6.10 20.64 -7.37
CA VAL A 178 5.83 21.56 -6.25
C VAL A 178 4.53 21.11 -5.58
N GLN A 179 4.56 20.99 -4.26
CA GLN A 179 3.43 20.50 -3.49
C GLN A 179 3.38 21.17 -2.11
N PRO A 180 2.20 21.24 -1.46
CA PRO A 180 2.10 21.66 -0.06
C PRO A 180 2.94 20.77 0.85
N MET A 181 3.54 21.35 1.88
CA MET A 181 4.18 20.59 2.93
C MET A 181 3.16 20.13 3.96
N ILE A 182 2.89 18.85 3.98
CA ILE A 182 1.99 18.24 4.95
C ILE A 182 2.71 18.07 6.28
N ARG A 183 2.19 18.70 7.34
CA ARG A 183 2.71 18.59 8.70
C ARG A 183 1.71 17.82 9.56
N ARG A 184 1.96 16.54 9.76
CA ARG A 184 1.19 15.64 10.63
C ARG A 184 2.12 15.00 11.67
N PRO A 185 2.50 15.72 12.74
CA PRO A 185 3.58 15.30 13.65
C PRO A 185 3.27 14.01 14.42
N ARG A 186 1.98 13.63 14.52
CA ARG A 186 1.56 12.41 15.19
C ARG A 186 1.24 11.26 14.21
N ALA A 187 1.29 11.51 12.91
CA ALA A 187 1.02 10.48 11.92
C ALA A 187 2.08 9.38 11.96
N HIS A 188 1.64 8.19 11.62
CA HIS A 188 2.50 7.06 11.33
C HIS A 188 2.87 7.09 9.85
N GLU A 189 4.14 6.86 9.56
CA GLU A 189 4.61 6.62 8.21
C GLU A 189 4.40 5.15 7.88
N LEU A 190 3.62 4.89 6.85
CA LEU A 190 3.31 3.55 6.37
C LEU A 190 3.84 3.37 4.95
N ILE A 191 4.08 2.13 4.57
CA ILE A 191 4.29 1.73 3.18
C ILE A 191 3.10 0.90 2.72
N ALA A 192 2.59 1.20 1.54
CA ALA A 192 1.61 0.38 0.85
C ALA A 192 2.02 0.25 -0.62
N GLY A 193 2.01 -0.96 -1.14
CA GLY A 193 2.48 -1.18 -2.51
C GLY A 193 2.03 -2.49 -3.11
N MET A 194 2.50 -2.73 -4.32
CA MET A 194 2.30 -3.98 -5.05
C MET A 194 3.53 -4.29 -5.89
N ALA A 195 3.90 -5.55 -5.93
CA ALA A 195 4.86 -6.08 -6.87
C ALA A 195 4.33 -7.38 -7.51
N VAL A 196 4.79 -7.69 -8.72
CA VAL A 196 4.41 -8.93 -9.41
C VAL A 196 5.34 -10.06 -8.99
N ASP A 197 4.78 -11.06 -8.34
CA ASP A 197 5.45 -12.33 -8.06
C ASP A 197 5.32 -13.28 -9.25
N ARG A 198 6.37 -14.10 -9.49
CA ARG A 198 6.41 -15.01 -10.64
C ARG A 198 5.42 -16.17 -10.54
N THR A 199 4.96 -16.49 -9.34
CA THR A 199 4.05 -17.63 -9.08
C THR A 199 2.63 -17.14 -8.82
N PHE A 200 2.49 -16.08 -7.99
CA PHE A 200 1.20 -15.62 -7.50
C PHE A 200 0.62 -14.43 -8.29
N GLY A 201 1.39 -13.88 -9.24
CA GLY A 201 1.00 -12.64 -9.91
C GLY A 201 1.14 -11.45 -8.98
N PRO A 202 0.22 -10.47 -9.02
CA PRO A 202 0.32 -9.29 -8.16
C PRO A 202 0.17 -9.65 -6.67
N VAL A 203 1.09 -9.13 -5.86
CA VAL A 203 1.10 -9.28 -4.40
C VAL A 203 1.12 -7.89 -3.78
N LEU A 204 0.17 -7.61 -2.91
CA LEU A 204 0.10 -6.38 -2.14
C LEU A 204 1.04 -6.46 -0.94
N LEU A 205 1.62 -5.32 -0.57
CA LEU A 205 2.49 -5.16 0.59
C LEU A 205 1.96 -4.01 1.45
N PHE A 206 1.98 -4.20 2.76
CA PHE A 206 1.69 -3.17 3.75
C PHE A 206 2.65 -3.29 4.93
N GLY A 207 3.05 -2.15 5.51
CA GLY A 207 3.91 -2.16 6.69
C GLY A 207 4.28 -0.79 7.22
N ALA A 208 5.28 -0.78 8.13
CA ALA A 208 5.91 0.44 8.59
C ALA A 208 6.69 1.09 7.44
N GLY A 209 6.47 2.38 7.22
CA GLY A 209 7.11 3.20 6.21
C GLY A 209 8.29 4.03 6.75
N GLY A 210 8.71 5.00 5.95
CA GLY A 210 9.81 5.91 6.29
C GLY A 210 11.21 5.33 6.01
N THR A 211 12.23 6.02 6.50
CA THR A 211 13.64 5.70 6.20
C THR A 211 14.16 4.41 6.83
N ALA A 212 13.45 3.84 7.79
CA ALA A 212 13.84 2.62 8.49
C ALA A 212 13.20 1.33 7.91
N VAL A 213 12.46 1.42 6.82
CA VAL A 213 11.75 0.27 6.20
C VAL A 213 12.68 -0.90 5.92
N GLU A 214 13.82 -0.62 5.31
CA GLU A 214 14.81 -1.64 4.91
C GLU A 214 15.46 -2.35 6.11
N VAL A 215 15.58 -1.65 7.24
CA VAL A 215 16.23 -2.18 8.45
C VAL A 215 15.25 -2.96 9.32
N ILE A 216 14.03 -2.44 9.48
CA ILE A 216 13.03 -3.03 10.39
C ILE A 216 12.26 -4.16 9.71
N ALA A 217 12.08 -4.09 8.39
CA ALA A 217 11.37 -5.07 7.56
C ALA A 217 10.00 -5.49 8.15
N ASP A 218 9.26 -4.54 8.76
CA ASP A 218 7.94 -4.77 9.33
C ASP A 218 6.89 -4.67 8.24
N THR A 219 6.76 -5.72 7.45
CA THR A 219 5.82 -5.79 6.34
C THR A 219 5.03 -7.08 6.35
N ALA A 220 3.82 -7.03 5.79
CA ALA A 220 2.97 -8.18 5.51
C ALA A 220 2.48 -8.12 4.07
N GLN A 221 2.13 -9.27 3.52
CA GLN A 221 1.72 -9.42 2.12
C GLN A 221 0.34 -10.05 2.02
N ALA A 222 -0.42 -9.71 0.97
CA ALA A 222 -1.71 -10.29 0.66
C ALA A 222 -1.92 -10.39 -0.85
N LEU A 223 -2.79 -11.30 -1.27
CA LEU A 223 -3.19 -11.44 -2.67
C LEU A 223 -4.43 -10.58 -2.93
N PRO A 224 -4.45 -9.76 -3.99
CA PRO A 224 -5.65 -9.05 -4.42
C PRO A 224 -6.68 -10.03 -5.03
N PRO A 225 -7.99 -9.67 -5.03
CA PRO A 225 -8.57 -8.46 -4.48
C PRO A 225 -8.80 -8.55 -2.96
N LEU A 226 -8.76 -7.41 -2.27
CA LEU A 226 -9.05 -7.33 -0.84
C LEU A 226 -10.47 -6.78 -0.61
N ASP A 227 -11.09 -7.26 0.47
CA ASP A 227 -12.17 -6.58 1.16
C ASP A 227 -11.66 -5.91 2.44
N MET A 228 -12.54 -5.20 3.16
CA MET A 228 -12.18 -4.50 4.40
C MET A 228 -11.61 -5.44 5.47
N ASN A 229 -12.14 -6.66 5.58
CA ASN A 229 -11.66 -7.64 6.56
C ASN A 229 -10.28 -8.17 6.20
N LEU A 230 -10.04 -8.48 4.92
CA LEU A 230 -8.75 -8.94 4.43
C LEU A 230 -7.69 -7.84 4.54
N ALA A 231 -8.07 -6.57 4.31
CA ALA A 231 -7.19 -5.43 4.51
C ALA A 231 -6.81 -5.27 6.00
N GLU A 232 -7.77 -5.41 6.90
CA GLU A 232 -7.49 -5.37 8.34
C GLU A 232 -6.63 -6.56 8.79
N ASP A 233 -6.88 -7.77 8.29
CA ASP A 233 -6.04 -8.94 8.56
C ASP A 233 -4.61 -8.76 8.04
N LEU A 234 -4.42 -8.10 6.91
CA LEU A 234 -3.11 -7.73 6.39
C LEU A 234 -2.38 -6.80 7.36
N MET A 235 -3.04 -5.74 7.84
CA MET A 235 -2.49 -4.80 8.81
C MET A 235 -2.13 -5.48 10.14
N ARG A 236 -2.99 -6.35 10.66
CA ARG A 236 -2.80 -7.09 11.93
C ARG A 236 -1.55 -7.97 11.95
N ARG A 237 -1.05 -8.38 10.80
CA ARG A 237 0.17 -9.20 10.67
C ARG A 237 1.46 -8.41 10.80
N THR A 238 1.39 -7.06 10.88
CA THR A 238 2.53 -6.18 11.08
C THR A 238 2.71 -5.79 12.54
N ARG A 239 3.92 -5.39 12.94
CA ARG A 239 4.19 -4.85 14.28
C ARG A 239 3.64 -3.44 14.44
N ILE A 240 3.63 -2.65 13.36
CA ILE A 240 3.09 -1.29 13.35
C ILE A 240 1.61 -1.27 13.74
N TRP A 241 0.87 -2.36 13.51
CA TRP A 241 -0.53 -2.52 13.92
C TRP A 241 -0.81 -2.08 15.34
N ARG A 242 0.09 -2.46 16.28
CA ARG A 242 -0.07 -2.11 17.71
C ARG A 242 0.01 -0.60 17.95
N LEU A 243 0.81 0.10 17.16
CA LEU A 243 0.94 1.56 17.26
C LEU A 243 -0.27 2.25 16.62
N LEU A 244 -0.81 1.70 15.54
CA LEU A 244 -2.01 2.23 14.86
C LEU A 244 -3.25 2.20 15.74
N GLN A 245 -3.33 1.30 16.72
CA GLN A 245 -4.43 1.25 17.68
C GLN A 245 -4.36 2.33 18.77
N GLY A 246 -3.35 3.17 18.75
CA GLY A 246 -3.07 4.16 19.78
C GLY A 246 -2.08 3.65 20.82
N TYR A 247 -1.09 4.47 21.12
CA TYR A 247 -0.07 4.13 22.09
C TYR A 247 0.43 5.39 22.82
N ARG A 248 0.37 5.39 24.17
CA ARG A 248 0.72 6.54 25.03
C ARG A 248 -0.07 7.79 24.60
N ASP A 249 0.64 8.85 24.22
CA ASP A 249 0.06 10.16 23.85
C ASP A 249 -0.40 10.24 22.39
N ARG A 250 -0.29 9.15 21.62
CA ARG A 250 -0.77 9.07 20.24
C ARG A 250 -2.14 8.43 20.18
N PRO A 251 -3.16 9.11 19.64
CA PRO A 251 -4.47 8.52 19.43
C PRO A 251 -4.40 7.38 18.39
N ALA A 252 -5.44 6.58 18.35
CA ALA A 252 -5.57 5.57 17.30
C ALA A 252 -5.66 6.25 15.93
N ALA A 253 -4.97 5.69 14.95
CA ALA A 253 -5.13 6.08 13.56
C ALA A 253 -6.52 5.68 13.03
N ALA A 254 -6.97 6.32 11.97
CA ALA A 254 -8.22 5.97 11.28
C ALA A 254 -8.06 4.63 10.53
N ILE A 255 -8.17 3.53 11.26
CA ILE A 255 -7.95 2.16 10.77
C ILE A 255 -8.79 1.87 9.52
N ASP A 256 -10.06 2.27 9.54
CA ASP A 256 -10.97 2.07 8.40
C ASP A 256 -10.48 2.79 7.14
N LYS A 257 -9.85 3.97 7.28
CA LYS A 257 -9.31 4.72 6.15
C LYS A 257 -8.03 4.09 5.60
N ILE A 258 -7.22 3.46 6.44
CA ILE A 258 -6.06 2.67 5.99
C ILE A 258 -6.56 1.43 5.24
N ALA A 259 -7.52 0.70 5.79
CA ALA A 259 -8.11 -0.47 5.15
C ALA A 259 -8.77 -0.10 3.81
N GLU A 260 -9.53 1.00 3.77
CA GLU A 260 -10.15 1.51 2.54
C GLU A 260 -9.10 1.81 1.46
N ALA A 261 -7.97 2.45 1.82
CA ALA A 261 -6.89 2.73 0.87
C ALA A 261 -6.27 1.43 0.32
N LEU A 262 -6.08 0.40 1.14
CA LEU A 262 -5.57 -0.92 0.71
C LEU A 262 -6.55 -1.64 -0.20
N VAL A 263 -7.85 -1.59 0.11
CA VAL A 263 -8.90 -2.14 -0.75
C VAL A 263 -8.90 -1.46 -2.11
N ARG A 264 -8.88 -0.12 -2.16
CA ARG A 264 -8.81 0.68 -3.39
C ARG A 264 -7.55 0.39 -4.21
N LEU A 265 -6.40 0.24 -3.54
CA LEU A 265 -5.15 -0.18 -4.17
C LEU A 265 -5.29 -1.58 -4.79
N SER A 266 -5.94 -2.51 -4.11
CA SER A 266 -6.16 -3.86 -4.62
C SER A 266 -7.03 -3.88 -5.88
N TYR A 267 -8.03 -2.99 -5.97
CA TYR A 267 -8.88 -2.86 -7.16
C TYR A 267 -8.16 -2.20 -8.32
N LEU A 268 -7.33 -1.17 -8.05
CA LEU A 268 -6.43 -0.58 -9.05
C LEU A 268 -5.59 -1.66 -9.71
N VAL A 269 -4.95 -2.50 -8.90
CA VAL A 269 -4.08 -3.60 -9.35
C VAL A 269 -4.85 -4.68 -10.10
N ALA A 270 -6.06 -5.02 -9.64
CA ALA A 270 -6.88 -6.05 -10.26
C ALA A 270 -7.38 -5.63 -11.66
N ARG A 271 -7.69 -4.35 -11.85
CA ARG A 271 -8.25 -3.83 -13.08
C ARG A 271 -7.20 -3.49 -14.14
N HIS A 272 -5.99 -3.11 -13.73
CA HIS A 272 -4.93 -2.66 -14.65
C HIS A 272 -3.76 -3.66 -14.67
N PRO A 273 -3.81 -4.67 -15.56
CA PRO A 273 -2.73 -5.64 -15.66
C PRO A 273 -1.41 -5.05 -16.18
N GLU A 274 -1.44 -3.87 -16.80
CA GLU A 274 -0.26 -3.11 -17.22
C GLU A 274 0.61 -2.68 -16.03
N ILE A 275 0.05 -2.55 -14.84
CA ILE A 275 0.79 -2.14 -13.63
C ILE A 275 1.64 -3.31 -13.14
N ARG A 276 2.95 -3.08 -13.02
CA ARG A 276 3.95 -4.06 -12.55
C ARG A 276 4.42 -3.82 -11.13
N GLU A 277 4.39 -2.57 -10.71
CA GLU A 277 4.84 -2.16 -9.38
C GLU A 277 4.13 -0.89 -8.96
N ILE A 278 3.74 -0.82 -7.71
CA ILE A 278 3.28 0.38 -7.03
C ILE A 278 4.03 0.48 -5.70
N ASP A 279 4.60 1.64 -5.43
CA ASP A 279 5.21 1.97 -4.15
C ASP A 279 4.65 3.31 -3.66
N ILE A 280 3.95 3.29 -2.53
CA ILE A 280 3.42 4.46 -1.83
C ILE A 280 4.20 4.57 -0.52
N ASN A 281 5.19 5.46 -0.47
CA ASN A 281 6.07 5.61 0.68
C ASN A 281 6.56 7.07 0.82
N PRO A 282 6.13 7.80 1.88
CA PRO A 282 5.22 7.33 2.90
C PRO A 282 3.73 7.55 2.57
N LEU A 283 2.90 6.65 3.05
CA LEU A 283 1.49 6.84 3.28
C LEU A 283 1.33 7.29 4.74
N LEU A 284 1.07 8.57 4.98
CA LEU A 284 0.83 9.08 6.34
C LEU A 284 -0.55 8.67 6.82
N ALA A 285 -0.64 8.23 8.09
CA ALA A 285 -1.89 7.85 8.73
C ALA A 285 -1.96 8.39 10.16
N ASP A 286 -3.03 9.08 10.50
CA ASP A 286 -3.35 9.57 11.83
C ASP A 286 -4.86 9.42 12.12
N GLU A 287 -5.34 10.02 13.20
CA GLU A 287 -6.76 10.05 13.57
C GLU A 287 -7.68 10.71 12.53
N ASN A 288 -7.14 11.53 11.63
CA ASN A 288 -7.89 12.26 10.60
C ASN A 288 -7.94 11.52 9.25
N GLY A 289 -7.22 10.41 9.11
CA GLY A 289 -7.22 9.60 7.90
C GLY A 289 -5.83 9.36 7.32
N VAL A 290 -5.79 9.09 6.02
CA VAL A 290 -4.56 8.77 5.29
C VAL A 290 -4.27 9.80 4.20
N ILE A 291 -3.00 9.96 3.85
CA ILE A 291 -2.56 10.76 2.70
C ILE A 291 -1.22 10.25 2.16
N ALA A 292 -1.14 9.97 0.88
CA ALA A 292 0.10 9.59 0.22
C ALA A 292 0.93 10.83 -0.09
N LEU A 293 2.17 10.89 0.40
CA LEU A 293 3.10 11.99 0.14
C LEU A 293 3.92 11.76 -1.13
N ASP A 294 4.22 10.50 -1.41
CA ASP A 294 4.95 10.09 -2.61
C ASP A 294 4.36 8.80 -3.16
N ALA A 295 4.45 8.63 -4.48
CA ALA A 295 4.02 7.43 -5.16
C ALA A 295 4.87 7.19 -6.39
N ARG A 296 5.23 5.94 -6.61
CA ARG A 296 5.93 5.46 -7.80
C ARG A 296 5.14 4.30 -8.40
N VAL A 297 4.92 4.37 -9.71
CA VAL A 297 4.21 3.32 -10.45
C VAL A 297 5.03 2.93 -11.67
N ARG A 298 5.21 1.63 -11.87
CA ARG A 298 5.82 1.05 -13.05
C ARG A 298 4.75 0.32 -13.87
N VAL A 299 4.78 0.57 -15.18
CA VAL A 299 3.83 -0.01 -16.14
C VAL A 299 4.58 -0.69 -17.29
N GLU A 300 3.97 -1.70 -17.86
CA GLU A 300 4.45 -2.38 -19.06
C GLU A 300 3.26 -2.71 -19.96
N ASP A 301 3.49 -2.75 -21.26
CA ASP A 301 2.45 -3.13 -22.22
C ASP A 301 2.08 -4.61 -22.03
N GLU A 302 0.84 -4.86 -21.68
CA GLU A 302 0.30 -6.20 -21.43
C GLU A 302 0.31 -7.07 -22.69
N ALA A 303 0.17 -6.47 -23.87
CA ALA A 303 0.22 -7.20 -25.13
C ALA A 303 1.63 -7.69 -25.49
N VAL A 304 2.67 -6.97 -25.01
CA VAL A 304 4.08 -7.29 -25.26
C VAL A 304 4.64 -8.19 -24.17
N ASN A 305 4.31 -7.89 -22.92
CA ASN A 305 4.78 -8.62 -21.75
C ASN A 305 3.60 -8.92 -20.81
N PRO A 306 2.85 -10.00 -21.02
CA PRO A 306 1.70 -10.35 -20.20
C PRO A 306 2.07 -10.52 -18.73
N ARG A 307 1.32 -9.88 -17.83
CA ARG A 307 1.48 -10.08 -16.39
C ARG A 307 1.03 -11.48 -15.99
N VAL A 308 1.73 -12.10 -15.05
CA VAL A 308 1.26 -13.33 -14.40
C VAL A 308 -0.15 -13.06 -13.84
N PRO A 309 -1.13 -13.92 -14.19
CA PRO A 309 -2.51 -13.76 -13.74
C PRO A 309 -2.60 -13.71 -12.21
N MET A 310 -3.63 -13.04 -11.71
CA MET A 310 -3.93 -13.05 -10.29
C MET A 310 -4.24 -14.47 -9.81
N ALA A 311 -3.66 -14.87 -8.68
CA ALA A 311 -3.93 -16.15 -8.05
C ALA A 311 -5.40 -16.26 -7.59
N LEU A 312 -5.97 -15.14 -7.14
CA LEU A 312 -7.39 -15.03 -6.80
C LEU A 312 -8.07 -14.17 -7.88
N ARG A 313 -9.02 -14.74 -8.61
CA ARG A 313 -9.80 -13.97 -9.58
C ARG A 313 -10.97 -13.30 -8.87
N PRO A 314 -11.26 -12.01 -9.19
CA PRO A 314 -12.47 -11.37 -8.70
C PRO A 314 -13.69 -12.21 -9.11
N TYR A 315 -14.70 -12.21 -8.25
CA TYR A 315 -15.97 -12.84 -8.61
C TYR A 315 -16.59 -12.09 -9.80
N PRO A 316 -17.02 -12.79 -10.86
CA PRO A 316 -17.57 -12.16 -12.05
C PRO A 316 -18.94 -11.53 -11.74
N SER A 317 -18.95 -10.22 -11.56
CA SER A 317 -20.18 -9.46 -11.19
C SER A 317 -21.29 -9.58 -12.25
N GLU A 318 -20.92 -9.75 -13.52
CA GLU A 318 -21.84 -9.98 -14.63
C GLU A 318 -22.69 -11.25 -14.51
N TRP A 319 -22.26 -12.19 -13.66
CA TRP A 319 -23.01 -13.42 -13.40
C TRP A 319 -23.85 -13.35 -12.13
N ILE A 320 -23.76 -12.27 -11.37
CA ILE A 320 -24.59 -12.03 -10.21
C ILE A 320 -25.97 -11.55 -10.70
N LYS A 321 -27.03 -12.19 -10.20
CA LYS A 321 -28.40 -11.76 -10.45
C LYS A 321 -29.15 -11.69 -9.13
N ASP A 322 -29.77 -10.56 -8.87
CA ASP A 322 -30.71 -10.43 -7.78
C ASP A 322 -32.03 -11.09 -8.21
N LEU A 323 -32.45 -12.12 -7.51
CA LEU A 323 -33.69 -12.84 -7.73
C LEU A 323 -34.59 -12.64 -6.52
N VAL A 324 -35.85 -12.46 -6.76
CA VAL A 324 -36.87 -12.53 -5.71
C VAL A 324 -37.54 -13.89 -5.79
N LEU A 325 -37.27 -14.75 -4.81
CA LEU A 325 -37.91 -16.06 -4.73
C LEU A 325 -39.18 -15.94 -3.87
N GLU A 326 -40.29 -16.47 -4.41
CA GLU A 326 -41.58 -16.47 -3.71
C GLU A 326 -41.48 -17.28 -2.41
N GLY A 327 -41.83 -16.66 -1.27
CA GLY A 327 -41.76 -17.26 0.06
C GLY A 327 -40.38 -17.19 0.74
N ILE A 328 -39.30 -16.73 0.06
CA ILE A 328 -37.96 -16.62 0.61
C ILE A 328 -37.52 -15.13 0.65
N GLY A 329 -37.96 -14.34 -0.33
CA GLY A 329 -37.55 -12.95 -0.46
C GLY A 329 -36.37 -12.77 -1.47
N PRO A 330 -35.66 -11.63 -1.42
CA PRO A 330 -34.57 -11.36 -2.31
C PRO A 330 -33.36 -12.28 -2.02
N VAL A 331 -32.82 -12.89 -3.06
CA VAL A 331 -31.63 -13.76 -3.04
C VAL A 331 -30.67 -13.27 -4.10
N ARG A 332 -29.38 -13.22 -3.75
CA ARG A 332 -28.30 -12.80 -4.66
C ARG A 332 -27.39 -13.96 -5.05
#